data_0345d34bd970eb507bedae0e5bfc85fd
#
_entry.id   0345d34bd970eb507bedae0e5bfc85fd
#
_cell.length_a   1.000
_cell.length_b   1.000
_cell.length_c   1.000
_cell.angle_alpha   90.00
_cell.angle_beta   90.00
_cell.angle_gamma   90.00
#
_symmetry.space_group_name_H-M   'P 1'
#
loop_
_entity.id
_entity.type
_entity.pdbx_description
1 polymer ?
#
loop_
_entity_poly.entity_id
_entity_poly.type
_entity_poly.pdbx_seq_one_letter_code
_entity_poly.pdbx_strand_id
1 'polypeptide(L)'
;MESLNKDSKIYVAGHRGLVGSAIWRNLEKRGYTNLVGKSHAELDLLDPVAVRQFFDREQPEAVILAAAHVGGIMANLVNRADFIYQNLQIQQNVIGEAWRHGVKKLVFLGSTCIYPKNAPQPIREDALLTSPLEYTNEPYAIAKIAGLKMCESLNLQYGTDYIAVMPTNLYGPGDNFHLEHSHVLPGMLRKMHLAKMLNRGDMDGVRADLRRLPVEGCDADRMSDAEIATLLAKYGITAEALHLWGSGKPLREFLWSEDMADATVHVMLNVGFDQLKGDSTEVRNCHINIGTGKELTIAQLAEMVKETVGFEGRIEWNAEKPDGTMRKLCDVSKIHSLGWHHTVELADGVKMLYDWYLNAERPASR
;
A
#
# COMPACT_ATOMS: atom_id res chain seq x y z
N MET A 1 15.41 12.79 23.19
CA MET A 1 15.01 11.37 23.16
C MET A 1 16.24 10.50 22.98
N GLU A 2 16.31 9.35 23.64
CA GLU A 2 17.34 8.36 23.35
C GLU A 2 17.14 7.86 21.91
N SER A 3 18.16 7.99 21.08
CA SER A 3 18.13 7.53 19.70
C SER A 3 18.10 6.00 19.64
N LEU A 4 17.32 5.43 18.72
CA LEU A 4 17.39 4.00 18.41
C LEU A 4 18.79 3.65 17.91
N ASN A 5 19.36 2.57 18.46
CA ASN A 5 20.64 2.03 18.01
C ASN A 5 20.43 0.73 17.22
N LYS A 6 21.51 0.11 16.73
CA LYS A 6 21.42 -1.09 15.87
C LYS A 6 20.91 -2.33 16.61
N ASP A 7 21.01 -2.35 17.94
CA ASP A 7 20.55 -3.45 18.79
C ASP A 7 19.12 -3.25 19.29
N SER A 8 18.53 -2.05 19.04
CA SER A 8 17.16 -1.73 19.45
C SER A 8 16.17 -2.72 18.84
N LYS A 9 15.29 -3.26 19.68
CA LYS A 9 14.25 -4.18 19.24
C LYS A 9 13.14 -3.43 18.49
N ILE A 10 12.94 -3.75 17.21
CA ILE A 10 11.96 -3.11 16.35
C ILE A 10 10.90 -4.13 15.95
N TYR A 11 9.64 -3.85 16.31
CA TYR A 11 8.50 -4.63 15.86
C TYR A 11 7.93 -4.07 14.57
N VAL A 12 7.87 -4.91 13.51
CA VAL A 12 7.24 -4.58 12.23
C VAL A 12 5.94 -5.35 12.11
N ALA A 13 4.83 -4.74 12.53
CA ALA A 13 3.50 -5.31 12.38
C ALA A 13 3.11 -5.32 10.90
N GLY A 14 2.80 -6.51 10.33
CA GLY A 14 2.55 -6.69 8.91
C GLY A 14 3.81 -6.88 8.07
N HIS A 15 4.90 -7.39 8.65
CA HIS A 15 6.21 -7.60 8.02
C HIS A 15 6.21 -8.46 6.76
N ARG A 16 5.16 -9.25 6.48
CA ARG A 16 5.03 -10.07 5.25
C ARG A 16 4.26 -9.35 4.13
N GLY A 17 3.71 -8.16 4.41
CA GLY A 17 3.00 -7.37 3.43
C GLY A 17 3.91 -6.65 2.43
N LEU A 18 3.32 -6.06 1.36
CA LEU A 18 4.05 -5.26 0.36
C LEU A 18 5.03 -4.28 1.02
N VAL A 19 4.52 -3.40 1.86
CA VAL A 19 5.34 -2.37 2.51
C VAL A 19 6.12 -2.93 3.70
N GLY A 20 5.49 -3.79 4.52
CA GLY A 20 6.15 -4.35 5.71
C GLY A 20 7.38 -5.18 5.38
N SER A 21 7.35 -5.95 4.27
CA SER A 21 8.52 -6.73 3.83
C SER A 21 9.63 -5.85 3.26
N ALA A 22 9.27 -4.76 2.57
CA ALA A 22 10.23 -3.77 2.12
C ALA A 22 10.90 -3.03 3.30
N ILE A 23 10.10 -2.66 4.33
CA ILE A 23 10.63 -2.07 5.57
C ILE A 23 11.59 -3.03 6.27
N TRP A 24 11.24 -4.31 6.35
CA TRP A 24 12.11 -5.34 6.94
C TRP A 24 13.46 -5.39 6.24
N ARG A 25 13.47 -5.52 4.92
CA ARG A 25 14.71 -5.51 4.10
C ARG A 25 15.52 -4.22 4.25
N ASN A 26 14.84 -3.07 4.31
CA ASN A 26 15.50 -1.76 4.50
C ASN A 26 16.21 -1.67 5.86
N LEU A 27 15.55 -2.14 6.93
CA LEU A 27 16.14 -2.20 8.27
C LEU A 27 17.36 -3.13 8.31
N GLU A 28 17.25 -4.35 7.76
CA GLU A 28 18.38 -5.28 7.67
C GLU A 28 19.57 -4.68 6.90
N LYS A 29 19.28 -4.08 5.73
CA LYS A 29 20.31 -3.39 4.91
C LYS A 29 21.01 -2.26 5.68
N ARG A 30 20.29 -1.59 6.58
CA ARG A 30 20.84 -0.56 7.47
C ARG A 30 21.53 -1.12 8.72
N GLY A 31 21.58 -2.45 8.90
CA GLY A 31 22.26 -3.14 9.99
C GLY A 31 21.46 -3.25 11.28
N TYR A 32 20.12 -3.11 11.23
CA TYR A 32 19.25 -3.46 12.35
C TYR A 32 18.94 -4.96 12.29
N THR A 33 19.34 -5.70 13.31
CA THR A 33 19.22 -7.17 13.35
C THR A 33 18.22 -7.69 14.38
N ASN A 34 17.85 -6.86 15.36
CA ASN A 34 16.87 -7.23 16.39
C ASN A 34 15.44 -6.89 15.96
N LEU A 35 15.00 -7.54 14.85
CA LEU A 35 13.69 -7.32 14.26
C LEU A 35 12.71 -8.39 14.71
N VAL A 36 11.49 -7.97 15.05
CA VAL A 36 10.40 -8.85 15.43
C VAL A 36 9.23 -8.68 14.46
N GLY A 37 8.73 -9.80 13.94
CA GLY A 37 7.54 -9.86 13.09
C GLY A 37 6.75 -11.12 13.39
N LYS A 38 5.42 -11.04 13.35
CA LYS A 38 4.52 -12.18 13.51
C LYS A 38 3.53 -12.23 12.36
N SER A 39 3.32 -13.43 11.84
CA SER A 39 2.24 -13.69 10.89
C SER A 39 0.88 -13.61 11.60
N HIS A 40 -0.21 -13.47 10.83
CA HIS A 40 -1.56 -13.48 11.40
C HIS A 40 -1.87 -14.77 12.18
N ALA A 41 -1.36 -15.90 11.75
CA ALA A 41 -1.53 -17.18 12.46
C ALA A 41 -0.75 -17.24 13.80
N GLU A 42 0.33 -16.47 13.93
CA GLU A 42 1.13 -16.42 15.17
C GLU A 42 0.65 -15.33 16.13
N LEU A 43 0.06 -14.25 15.60
CA LEU A 43 -0.47 -13.13 16.37
C LEU A 43 -1.61 -12.46 15.59
N ASP A 44 -2.83 -12.71 16.03
CA ASP A 44 -4.00 -11.99 15.54
C ASP A 44 -4.05 -10.60 16.20
N LEU A 45 -3.87 -9.56 15.40
CA LEU A 45 -3.91 -8.18 15.90
C LEU A 45 -5.33 -7.70 16.28
N LEU A 46 -6.35 -8.47 15.93
CA LEU A 46 -7.73 -8.23 16.41
C LEU A 46 -7.94 -8.70 17.86
N ASP A 47 -7.11 -9.61 18.36
CA ASP A 47 -7.18 -10.10 19.74
C ASP A 47 -6.36 -9.19 20.70
N PRO A 48 -7.03 -8.35 21.54
CA PRO A 48 -6.34 -7.44 22.44
C PRO A 48 -5.53 -8.17 23.52
N VAL A 49 -5.92 -9.38 23.91
CA VAL A 49 -5.21 -10.17 24.93
C VAL A 49 -3.91 -10.73 24.34
N ALA A 50 -3.98 -11.29 23.12
CA ALA A 50 -2.80 -11.79 22.43
C ALA A 50 -1.79 -10.67 22.14
N VAL A 51 -2.26 -9.50 21.71
CA VAL A 51 -1.39 -8.33 21.46
C VAL A 51 -0.72 -7.87 22.74
N ARG A 52 -1.45 -7.76 23.86
CA ARG A 52 -0.86 -7.40 25.17
C ARG A 52 0.22 -8.41 25.59
N GLN A 53 -0.07 -9.71 25.57
CA GLN A 53 0.87 -10.76 25.93
C GLN A 53 2.12 -10.74 25.03
N PHE A 54 1.96 -10.37 23.75
CA PHE A 54 3.07 -10.19 22.84
C PHE A 54 3.96 -9.01 23.30
N PHE A 55 3.38 -7.84 23.60
CA PHE A 55 4.14 -6.68 24.08
C PHE A 55 4.80 -6.94 25.46
N ASP A 56 4.10 -7.63 26.38
CA ASP A 56 4.65 -8.05 27.68
C ASP A 56 5.93 -8.89 27.50
N ARG A 57 5.96 -9.79 26.53
CA ARG A 57 7.08 -10.69 26.27
C ARG A 57 8.20 -10.02 25.47
N GLU A 58 7.85 -9.37 24.37
CA GLU A 58 8.83 -8.85 23.41
C GLU A 58 9.42 -7.51 23.78
N GLN A 59 8.69 -6.65 24.49
CA GLN A 59 9.14 -5.32 24.93
C GLN A 59 9.86 -4.54 23.81
N PRO A 60 9.22 -4.28 22.64
CA PRO A 60 9.87 -3.57 21.55
C PRO A 60 10.16 -2.11 21.93
N GLU A 61 11.31 -1.59 21.51
CA GLU A 61 11.68 -0.18 21.69
C GLU A 61 11.06 0.72 20.62
N ALA A 62 10.87 0.17 19.41
CA ALA A 62 10.20 0.86 18.33
C ALA A 62 9.17 -0.05 17.63
N VAL A 63 8.13 0.57 17.06
CA VAL A 63 7.07 -0.13 16.35
C VAL A 63 6.82 0.54 15.01
N ILE A 64 6.72 -0.26 13.94
CA ILE A 64 6.19 0.18 12.64
C ILE A 64 4.89 -0.58 12.40
N LEU A 65 3.77 0.14 12.39
CA LEU A 65 2.45 -0.44 12.16
C LEU A 65 2.08 -0.34 10.68
N ALA A 66 2.48 -1.36 9.92
CA ALA A 66 2.15 -1.55 8.50
C ALA A 66 0.97 -2.52 8.29
N ALA A 67 0.53 -3.22 9.33
CA ALA A 67 -0.62 -4.11 9.28
C ALA A 67 -1.92 -3.32 9.16
N ALA A 68 -2.78 -3.73 8.23
CA ALA A 68 -4.12 -3.19 8.05
C ALA A 68 -4.97 -4.16 7.22
N HIS A 69 -6.31 -4.09 7.40
CA HIS A 69 -7.24 -4.69 6.45
C HIS A 69 -7.39 -3.77 5.25
N VAL A 70 -6.89 -4.19 4.09
CA VAL A 70 -6.81 -3.39 2.87
C VAL A 70 -7.45 -4.09 1.67
N GLY A 71 -7.88 -3.33 0.68
CA GLY A 71 -8.46 -3.87 -0.55
C GLY A 71 -8.80 -2.79 -1.56
N GLY A 72 -9.13 -3.19 -2.78
CA GLY A 72 -9.55 -2.30 -3.86
C GLY A 72 -10.91 -1.65 -3.61
N ILE A 73 -11.36 -0.82 -4.56
CA ILE A 73 -12.62 -0.03 -4.46
C ILE A 73 -13.82 -0.94 -4.19
N MET A 74 -13.95 -2.06 -4.90
CA MET A 74 -15.09 -2.97 -4.75
C MET A 74 -15.11 -3.64 -3.38
N ALA A 75 -13.95 -4.07 -2.86
CA ALA A 75 -13.85 -4.66 -1.52
C ALA A 75 -14.26 -3.64 -0.44
N ASN A 76 -13.81 -2.39 -0.55
CA ASN A 76 -14.20 -1.31 0.37
C ASN A 76 -15.71 -1.02 0.31
N LEU A 77 -16.30 -1.05 -0.89
CA LEU A 77 -17.72 -0.76 -1.08
C LEU A 77 -18.61 -1.85 -0.47
N VAL A 78 -18.22 -3.11 -0.60
CA VAL A 78 -19.02 -4.27 -0.17
C VAL A 78 -18.80 -4.59 1.31
N ASN A 79 -17.56 -4.53 1.80
CA ASN A 79 -17.19 -4.95 3.16
C ASN A 79 -16.99 -3.75 4.11
N ARG A 80 -17.84 -2.74 4.01
CA ARG A 80 -17.70 -1.45 4.73
C ARG A 80 -17.48 -1.60 6.24
N ALA A 81 -18.26 -2.48 6.88
CA ALA A 81 -18.17 -2.71 8.32
C ALA A 81 -16.83 -3.35 8.72
N ASP A 82 -16.35 -4.33 7.95
CA ASP A 82 -15.07 -4.99 8.22
C ASP A 82 -13.90 -4.03 8.08
N PHE A 83 -13.92 -3.16 7.05
CA PHE A 83 -12.86 -2.18 6.84
C PHE A 83 -12.74 -1.16 7.97
N ILE A 84 -13.84 -0.66 8.52
CA ILE A 84 -13.75 0.26 9.67
C ILE A 84 -13.44 -0.50 10.96
N TYR A 85 -14.16 -1.58 11.26
CA TYR A 85 -14.05 -2.31 12.52
C TYR A 85 -12.65 -2.91 12.73
N GLN A 86 -12.17 -3.69 11.74
CA GLN A 86 -10.89 -4.39 11.88
C GLN A 86 -9.72 -3.41 11.92
N ASN A 87 -9.73 -2.36 11.09
CA ASN A 87 -8.65 -1.36 11.15
C ASN A 87 -8.64 -0.57 12.46
N LEU A 88 -9.81 -0.19 13.00
CA LEU A 88 -9.89 0.44 14.32
C LEU A 88 -9.34 -0.49 15.41
N GLN A 89 -9.73 -1.77 15.38
CA GLN A 89 -9.27 -2.74 16.38
C GLN A 89 -7.76 -2.98 16.32
N ILE A 90 -7.21 -3.22 15.12
CA ILE A 90 -5.76 -3.42 14.92
C ILE A 90 -4.97 -2.23 15.47
N GLN A 91 -5.30 -1.03 15.04
CA GLN A 91 -4.53 0.16 15.43
C GLN A 91 -4.71 0.52 16.91
N GLN A 92 -5.92 0.34 17.47
CA GLN A 92 -6.16 0.54 18.89
C GLN A 92 -5.35 -0.42 19.74
N ASN A 93 -5.29 -1.70 19.37
CA ASN A 93 -4.52 -2.71 20.09
C ASN A 93 -3.03 -2.39 20.02
N VAL A 94 -2.48 -2.20 18.82
CA VAL A 94 -1.01 -2.02 18.65
C VAL A 94 -0.53 -0.68 19.20
N ILE A 95 -1.20 0.43 18.86
CA ILE A 95 -0.79 1.78 19.34
C ILE A 95 -1.02 1.88 20.85
N GLY A 96 -2.12 1.31 21.37
CA GLY A 96 -2.42 1.32 22.80
C GLY A 96 -1.41 0.52 23.63
N GLU A 97 -1.04 -0.68 23.19
CA GLU A 97 -0.02 -1.48 23.89
C GLU A 97 1.38 -0.88 23.71
N ALA A 98 1.70 -0.28 22.56
CA ALA A 98 2.95 0.46 22.40
C ALA A 98 3.08 1.59 23.45
N TRP A 99 2.03 2.36 23.67
CA TRP A 99 2.00 3.39 24.70
C TRP A 99 2.13 2.82 26.11
N ARG A 100 1.38 1.78 26.46
CA ARG A 100 1.42 1.16 27.79
C ARG A 100 2.78 0.58 28.14
N HIS A 101 3.53 0.11 27.14
CA HIS A 101 4.86 -0.49 27.31
C HIS A 101 6.02 0.49 27.09
N GLY A 102 5.72 1.79 26.98
CA GLY A 102 6.74 2.82 26.86
C GLY A 102 7.57 2.75 25.59
N VAL A 103 6.96 2.28 24.47
CA VAL A 103 7.63 2.28 23.15
C VAL A 103 8.12 3.68 22.82
N LYS A 104 9.42 3.81 22.54
CA LYS A 104 10.11 5.10 22.34
C LYS A 104 9.69 5.77 21.04
N LYS A 105 9.45 4.98 19.98
CA LYS A 105 9.13 5.46 18.64
C LYS A 105 8.09 4.57 17.97
N LEU A 106 7.05 5.18 17.38
CA LEU A 106 6.11 4.46 16.56
C LEU A 106 5.87 5.19 15.23
N VAL A 107 5.89 4.44 14.11
CA VAL A 107 5.45 4.94 12.81
C VAL A 107 4.20 4.20 12.39
N PHE A 108 3.10 4.96 12.25
CA PHE A 108 1.81 4.45 11.80
C PHE A 108 1.63 4.69 10.30
N LEU A 109 1.45 3.62 9.53
CA LEU A 109 1.15 3.74 8.11
C LEU A 109 -0.35 4.02 7.92
N GLY A 110 -0.65 5.27 7.62
CA GLY A 110 -1.97 5.73 7.22
C GLY A 110 -2.25 5.47 5.74
N SER A 111 -2.93 6.40 5.10
CA SER A 111 -3.22 6.40 3.66
C SER A 111 -3.67 7.79 3.23
N THR A 112 -3.38 8.19 2.02
CA THR A 112 -3.94 9.43 1.42
C THR A 112 -5.45 9.39 1.21
N CYS A 113 -6.11 8.25 1.47
CA CYS A 113 -7.57 8.15 1.51
C CYS A 113 -8.22 9.00 2.61
N ILE A 114 -7.45 9.44 3.61
CA ILE A 114 -7.92 10.32 4.69
C ILE A 114 -8.32 11.72 4.21
N TYR A 115 -7.90 12.12 3.02
CA TYR A 115 -8.18 13.46 2.51
C TYR A 115 -9.55 13.54 1.85
N PRO A 116 -10.17 14.72 1.90
CA PRO A 116 -11.44 14.98 1.23
C PRO A 116 -11.41 14.63 -0.25
N LYS A 117 -12.55 14.15 -0.77
CA LYS A 117 -12.71 13.81 -2.18
C LYS A 117 -12.29 14.92 -3.13
N ASN A 118 -12.65 16.16 -2.78
CA ASN A 118 -12.44 17.37 -3.58
C ASN A 118 -11.38 18.29 -2.96
N ALA A 119 -10.38 17.73 -2.25
CA ALA A 119 -9.28 18.52 -1.71
C ALA A 119 -8.52 19.26 -2.83
N PRO A 120 -8.06 20.49 -2.57
CA PRO A 120 -7.14 21.18 -3.49
C PRO A 120 -5.92 20.32 -3.80
N GLN A 121 -5.42 20.43 -5.03
CA GLN A 121 -4.30 19.64 -5.53
C GLN A 121 -3.08 20.52 -5.85
N PRO A 122 -1.86 20.13 -5.47
CA PRO A 122 -1.52 18.91 -4.71
C PRO A 122 -2.05 18.96 -3.27
N ILE A 123 -2.40 17.79 -2.71
CA ILE A 123 -3.06 17.68 -1.40
C ILE A 123 -2.02 17.88 -0.29
N ARG A 124 -2.22 18.93 0.51
CA ARG A 124 -1.42 19.22 1.69
C ARG A 124 -1.99 18.53 2.93
N GLU A 125 -1.16 18.36 3.96
CA GLU A 125 -1.58 17.72 5.21
C GLU A 125 -2.69 18.51 5.93
N ASP A 126 -2.77 19.81 5.73
CA ASP A 126 -3.80 20.69 6.32
C ASP A 126 -5.19 20.54 5.65
N ALA A 127 -5.30 19.78 4.56
CA ALA A 127 -6.59 19.42 3.96
C ALA A 127 -7.37 18.37 4.78
N LEU A 128 -6.78 17.77 5.81
CA LEU A 128 -7.44 16.77 6.64
C LEU A 128 -8.70 17.33 7.31
N LEU A 129 -9.84 16.62 7.16
CA LEU A 129 -11.15 16.96 7.77
C LEU A 129 -11.77 18.30 7.33
N THR A 130 -11.40 18.82 6.18
CA THR A 130 -11.95 20.08 5.67
C THR A 130 -13.25 19.93 4.87
N SER A 131 -13.54 18.74 4.35
CA SER A 131 -14.80 18.42 3.65
C SER A 131 -15.02 16.88 3.56
N PRO A 132 -16.17 16.41 2.98
CA PRO A 132 -16.49 15.00 2.91
C PRO A 132 -15.43 14.14 2.19
N LEU A 133 -15.26 12.91 2.69
CA LEU A 133 -14.39 11.89 2.14
C LEU A 133 -14.97 11.25 0.86
N GLU A 134 -14.19 10.42 0.18
CA GLU A 134 -14.69 9.58 -0.91
C GLU A 134 -15.57 8.46 -0.35
N TYR A 135 -16.84 8.43 -0.75
CA TYR A 135 -17.87 7.56 -0.18
C TYR A 135 -17.51 6.07 -0.22
N THR A 136 -16.87 5.61 -1.30
CA THR A 136 -16.58 4.17 -1.49
C THR A 136 -15.61 3.61 -0.46
N ASN A 137 -14.66 4.42 0.01
CA ASN A 137 -13.63 4.02 0.99
C ASN A 137 -13.69 4.79 2.31
N GLU A 138 -14.76 5.55 2.54
CA GLU A 138 -14.95 6.36 3.75
C GLU A 138 -14.73 5.57 5.06
N PRO A 139 -15.26 4.34 5.24
CA PRO A 139 -15.04 3.57 6.47
C PRO A 139 -13.56 3.29 6.74
N TYR A 140 -12.80 2.92 5.72
CA TYR A 140 -11.35 2.75 5.81
C TYR A 140 -10.64 4.06 6.15
N ALA A 141 -11.01 5.14 5.47
CA ALA A 141 -10.43 6.45 5.68
C ALA A 141 -10.67 6.96 7.11
N ILE A 142 -11.89 6.81 7.64
CA ILE A 142 -12.22 7.17 9.03
C ILE A 142 -11.36 6.37 10.02
N ALA A 143 -11.19 5.06 9.80
CA ALA A 143 -10.32 4.26 10.65
C ALA A 143 -8.87 4.80 10.63
N LYS A 144 -8.33 5.13 9.45
CA LYS A 144 -6.98 5.68 9.33
C LYS A 144 -6.84 7.08 9.95
N ILE A 145 -7.86 7.93 9.85
CA ILE A 145 -7.93 9.22 10.56
C ILE A 145 -7.89 8.99 12.07
N ALA A 146 -8.66 8.03 12.60
CA ALA A 146 -8.68 7.72 14.02
C ALA A 146 -7.30 7.29 14.55
N GLY A 147 -6.57 6.42 13.79
CA GLY A 147 -5.21 6.00 14.16
C GLY A 147 -4.21 7.15 14.16
N LEU A 148 -4.27 8.01 13.13
CA LEU A 148 -3.47 9.24 13.08
C LEU A 148 -3.74 10.14 14.29
N LYS A 149 -5.02 10.40 14.60
CA LYS A 149 -5.42 11.24 15.73
C LYS A 149 -5.08 10.61 17.08
N MET A 150 -5.09 9.29 17.18
CA MET A 150 -4.62 8.57 18.36
C MET A 150 -3.12 8.82 18.61
N CYS A 151 -2.27 8.71 17.57
CA CYS A 151 -0.86 9.04 17.67
C CYS A 151 -0.64 10.49 18.12
N GLU A 152 -1.31 11.45 17.47
CA GLU A 152 -1.21 12.88 17.77
C GLU A 152 -1.64 13.16 19.23
N SER A 153 -2.74 12.56 19.68
CA SER A 153 -3.25 12.75 21.06
C SER A 153 -2.33 12.17 22.13
N LEU A 154 -1.76 10.98 21.89
CA LEU A 154 -0.80 10.37 22.81
C LEU A 154 0.49 11.20 22.91
N ASN A 155 0.96 11.75 21.79
CA ASN A 155 2.12 12.64 21.80
C ASN A 155 1.86 13.90 22.64
N LEU A 156 0.70 14.53 22.45
CA LEU A 156 0.34 15.77 23.18
C LEU A 156 0.12 15.56 24.66
N GLN A 157 -0.52 14.45 25.03
CA GLN A 157 -0.90 14.21 26.42
C GLN A 157 0.21 13.54 27.23
N TYR A 158 0.97 12.62 26.62
CA TYR A 158 1.92 11.75 27.32
C TYR A 158 3.37 11.92 26.87
N GLY A 159 3.63 12.79 25.88
CA GLY A 159 4.98 13.05 25.38
C GLY A 159 5.58 11.87 24.62
N THR A 160 4.77 11.03 23.98
CA THR A 160 5.26 9.96 23.09
C THR A 160 5.82 10.54 21.80
N ASP A 161 6.49 9.72 20.98
CA ASP A 161 6.98 10.12 19.65
C ASP A 161 6.42 9.18 18.57
N TYR A 162 5.12 9.30 18.32
CA TYR A 162 4.35 8.48 17.39
C TYR A 162 3.96 9.29 16.17
N ILE A 163 4.49 8.94 14.99
CA ILE A 163 4.31 9.69 13.76
C ILE A 163 3.49 8.88 12.75
N ALA A 164 2.48 9.51 12.16
CA ALA A 164 1.70 8.93 11.09
C ALA A 164 2.23 9.39 9.72
N VAL A 165 2.40 8.45 8.79
CA VAL A 165 2.79 8.72 7.41
C VAL A 165 1.67 8.31 6.44
N MET A 166 1.45 9.12 5.39
CA MET A 166 0.35 8.96 4.44
C MET A 166 0.90 8.61 3.06
N PRO A 167 1.08 7.32 2.76
CA PRO A 167 1.54 6.90 1.45
C PRO A 167 0.50 7.16 0.37
N THR A 168 0.99 7.50 -0.83
CA THR A 168 0.24 7.46 -2.08
C THR A 168 0.02 6.03 -2.57
N ASN A 169 -0.35 5.81 -3.84
CA ASN A 169 -0.53 4.44 -4.35
C ASN A 169 0.82 3.73 -4.45
N LEU A 170 0.93 2.60 -3.78
CA LEU A 170 2.15 1.82 -3.71
C LEU A 170 2.12 0.66 -4.70
N TYR A 171 3.29 0.30 -5.21
CA TYR A 171 3.51 -0.86 -6.06
C TYR A 171 4.94 -1.40 -5.83
N GLY A 172 5.15 -2.70 -6.05
CA GLY A 172 6.48 -3.29 -5.87
C GLY A 172 6.48 -4.81 -5.70
N PRO A 173 7.64 -5.40 -5.38
CA PRO A 173 7.79 -6.82 -5.11
C PRO A 173 6.86 -7.31 -3.99
N GLY A 174 6.17 -8.42 -4.24
CA GLY A 174 5.21 -8.95 -3.27
C GLY A 174 3.83 -8.28 -3.31
N ASP A 175 3.52 -7.46 -4.33
CA ASP A 175 2.19 -6.91 -4.51
C ASP A 175 1.16 -7.97 -4.89
N ASN A 176 -0.12 -7.62 -4.81
CA ASN A 176 -1.23 -8.49 -5.16
C ASN A 176 -1.54 -8.41 -6.66
N PHE A 177 -1.33 -9.50 -7.39
CA PHE A 177 -1.60 -9.61 -8.83
C PHE A 177 -2.93 -10.31 -9.15
N HIS A 178 -3.86 -10.40 -8.21
CA HIS A 178 -5.17 -10.98 -8.46
C HIS A 178 -5.94 -10.16 -9.50
N LEU A 179 -6.55 -10.82 -10.52
CA LEU A 179 -7.16 -10.11 -11.66
C LEU A 179 -8.32 -9.20 -11.28
N GLU A 180 -8.98 -9.45 -10.14
CA GLU A 180 -10.16 -8.71 -9.68
C GLU A 180 -9.89 -7.84 -8.45
N HIS A 181 -9.04 -8.32 -7.52
CA HIS A 181 -8.88 -7.71 -6.20
C HIS A 181 -7.56 -6.95 -6.02
N SER A 182 -6.73 -6.87 -7.07
CA SER A 182 -5.47 -6.12 -7.06
C SER A 182 -5.69 -4.61 -7.18
N HIS A 183 -4.65 -3.86 -6.85
CA HIS A 183 -4.56 -2.46 -7.27
C HIS A 183 -4.34 -2.35 -8.79
N VAL A 184 -4.55 -1.13 -9.32
CA VAL A 184 -4.58 -0.89 -10.76
C VAL A 184 -3.29 -1.33 -11.47
N LEU A 185 -2.11 -0.99 -10.95
CA LEU A 185 -0.83 -1.25 -11.62
C LEU A 185 -0.51 -2.77 -11.67
N PRO A 186 -0.47 -3.53 -10.55
CA PRO A 186 -0.17 -4.95 -10.61
C PRO A 186 -1.24 -5.76 -11.37
N GLY A 187 -2.52 -5.38 -11.25
CA GLY A 187 -3.58 -6.02 -12.02
C GLY A 187 -3.45 -5.79 -13.51
N MET A 188 -3.13 -4.56 -13.92
CA MET A 188 -2.91 -4.20 -15.31
C MET A 188 -1.69 -4.92 -15.89
N LEU A 189 -0.60 -5.00 -15.14
CA LEU A 189 0.62 -5.69 -15.53
C LEU A 189 0.35 -7.17 -15.82
N ARG A 190 -0.32 -7.89 -14.91
CA ARG A 190 -0.66 -9.29 -15.11
C ARG A 190 -1.64 -9.50 -16.27
N LYS A 191 -2.65 -8.64 -16.40
CA LYS A 191 -3.59 -8.70 -17.50
C LYS A 191 -2.90 -8.55 -18.85
N MET A 192 -1.98 -7.61 -18.99
CA MET A 192 -1.19 -7.41 -20.21
C MET A 192 -0.24 -8.56 -20.48
N HIS A 193 0.36 -9.13 -19.44
CA HIS A 193 1.20 -10.32 -19.57
C HIS A 193 0.42 -11.52 -20.14
N LEU A 194 -0.76 -11.81 -19.60
CA LEU A 194 -1.64 -12.86 -20.10
C LEU A 194 -2.15 -12.56 -21.53
N ALA A 195 -2.55 -11.32 -21.81
CA ALA A 195 -2.97 -10.90 -23.15
C ALA A 195 -1.85 -11.07 -24.19
N LYS A 196 -0.60 -10.72 -23.84
CA LYS A 196 0.57 -10.95 -24.69
C LYS A 196 0.77 -12.42 -25.01
N MET A 197 0.63 -13.31 -24.02
CA MET A 197 0.77 -14.76 -24.24
C MET A 197 -0.32 -15.28 -25.16
N LEU A 198 -1.59 -14.91 -24.94
CA LEU A 198 -2.69 -15.23 -25.84
C LEU A 198 -2.45 -14.73 -27.27
N ASN A 199 -1.98 -13.49 -27.42
CA ASN A 199 -1.66 -12.87 -28.71
C ASN A 199 -0.60 -13.66 -29.49
N ARG A 200 0.37 -14.25 -28.76
CA ARG A 200 1.45 -15.08 -29.34
C ARG A 200 1.10 -16.54 -29.49
N GLY A 201 -0.08 -16.97 -29.06
CA GLY A 201 -0.46 -18.39 -29.03
C GLY A 201 0.30 -19.22 -27.99
N ASP A 202 0.94 -18.57 -27.00
CA ASP A 202 1.71 -19.22 -25.92
C ASP A 202 0.77 -19.70 -24.81
N MET A 203 0.03 -20.77 -25.08
CA MET A 203 -0.89 -21.36 -24.10
C MET A 203 -0.16 -22.05 -22.93
N ASP A 204 1.07 -22.53 -23.15
CA ASP A 204 1.89 -23.10 -22.08
C ASP A 204 2.28 -22.04 -21.05
N GLY A 205 2.66 -20.86 -21.51
CA GLY A 205 2.91 -19.70 -20.65
C GLY A 205 1.67 -19.23 -19.89
N VAL A 206 0.50 -19.17 -20.56
CA VAL A 206 -0.78 -18.85 -19.89
C VAL A 206 -1.07 -19.87 -18.79
N ARG A 207 -0.91 -21.16 -19.05
CA ARG A 207 -1.12 -22.22 -18.04
C ARG A 207 -0.14 -22.10 -16.88
N ALA A 208 1.12 -21.81 -17.16
CA ALA A 208 2.14 -21.59 -16.14
C ALA A 208 1.79 -20.43 -15.20
N ASP A 209 1.29 -19.32 -15.74
CA ASP A 209 0.80 -18.20 -14.93
C ASP A 209 -0.41 -18.58 -14.08
N LEU A 210 -1.41 -19.24 -14.67
CA LEU A 210 -2.62 -19.67 -13.98
C LEU A 210 -2.35 -20.74 -12.91
N ARG A 211 -1.35 -21.62 -13.08
CA ARG A 211 -0.89 -22.54 -12.03
C ARG A 211 -0.29 -21.77 -10.85
N ARG A 212 0.50 -20.75 -11.14
CA ARG A 212 1.14 -19.90 -10.13
C ARG A 212 0.14 -19.05 -9.36
N LEU A 213 -0.84 -18.47 -10.06
CA LEU A 213 -1.89 -17.60 -9.53
C LEU A 213 -3.25 -18.01 -10.12
N PRO A 214 -3.91 -19.04 -9.57
CA PRO A 214 -5.20 -19.51 -10.07
C PRO A 214 -6.27 -18.41 -10.07
N VAL A 215 -7.10 -18.38 -11.11
CA VAL A 215 -8.24 -17.48 -11.25
C VAL A 215 -9.51 -18.30 -11.03
N GLU A 216 -10.43 -17.83 -10.18
CA GLU A 216 -11.65 -18.55 -9.79
C GLU A 216 -11.38 -20.02 -9.32
N GLY A 217 -10.17 -20.30 -8.80
CA GLY A 217 -9.78 -21.65 -8.40
C GLY A 217 -9.62 -22.65 -9.58
N CYS A 218 -9.41 -22.16 -10.81
CA CYS A 218 -9.28 -22.98 -12.00
C CYS A 218 -8.09 -23.96 -11.90
N ASP A 219 -8.29 -25.17 -12.43
CA ASP A 219 -7.22 -26.12 -12.73
C ASP A 219 -6.82 -25.96 -14.20
N ALA A 220 -5.83 -25.12 -14.46
CA ALA A 220 -5.40 -24.79 -15.82
C ALA A 220 -4.93 -26.00 -16.64
N ASP A 221 -4.50 -27.10 -16.00
CA ASP A 221 -4.03 -28.28 -16.70
C ASP A 221 -5.18 -29.18 -17.21
N ARG A 222 -6.38 -29.03 -16.63
CA ARG A 222 -7.58 -29.77 -17.03
C ARG A 222 -8.49 -29.00 -18.00
N MET A 223 -8.26 -27.70 -18.16
CA MET A 223 -9.06 -26.85 -19.04
C MET A 223 -8.51 -26.91 -20.47
N SER A 224 -9.40 -26.91 -21.47
CA SER A 224 -9.04 -26.65 -22.86
C SER A 224 -8.60 -25.20 -23.07
N ASP A 225 -7.89 -24.90 -24.15
CA ASP A 225 -7.48 -23.55 -24.51
C ASP A 225 -8.68 -22.61 -24.68
N ALA A 226 -9.79 -23.10 -25.23
CA ALA A 226 -11.02 -22.35 -25.38
C ALA A 226 -11.67 -22.00 -24.04
N GLU A 227 -11.66 -22.90 -23.07
CA GLU A 227 -12.17 -22.64 -21.71
C GLU A 227 -11.30 -21.60 -20.98
N ILE A 228 -9.97 -21.69 -21.11
CA ILE A 228 -9.04 -20.69 -20.55
C ILE A 228 -9.26 -19.33 -21.18
N ALA A 229 -9.37 -19.25 -22.52
CA ALA A 229 -9.66 -18.00 -23.22
C ALA A 229 -11.00 -17.38 -22.77
N THR A 230 -12.04 -18.21 -22.59
CA THR A 230 -13.34 -17.79 -22.07
C THR A 230 -13.24 -17.26 -20.63
N LEU A 231 -12.49 -17.94 -19.78
CA LEU A 231 -12.23 -17.50 -18.39
C LEU A 231 -11.54 -16.12 -18.40
N LEU A 232 -10.47 -15.94 -19.16
CA LEU A 232 -9.71 -14.71 -19.22
C LEU A 232 -10.49 -13.55 -19.82
N ALA A 233 -11.36 -13.83 -20.80
CA ALA A 233 -12.24 -12.81 -21.40
C ALA A 233 -13.20 -12.15 -20.39
N LYS A 234 -13.62 -12.86 -19.33
CA LYS A 234 -14.40 -12.27 -18.22
C LYS A 234 -13.66 -11.10 -17.54
N TYR A 235 -12.33 -11.15 -17.53
CA TYR A 235 -11.44 -10.13 -16.95
C TYR A 235 -10.96 -9.10 -17.98
N GLY A 236 -11.55 -9.13 -19.19
CA GLY A 236 -11.20 -8.22 -20.28
C GLY A 236 -9.91 -8.59 -21.01
N ILE A 237 -9.44 -9.83 -20.90
CA ILE A 237 -8.18 -10.29 -21.49
C ILE A 237 -8.50 -11.13 -22.72
N THR A 238 -8.10 -10.64 -23.90
CA THR A 238 -8.20 -11.39 -25.18
C THR A 238 -6.88 -11.34 -25.93
N ALA A 239 -6.76 -12.11 -27.01
CA ALA A 239 -5.57 -12.10 -27.87
C ALA A 239 -5.40 -10.75 -28.60
N GLU A 240 -6.49 -10.08 -28.97
CA GLU A 240 -6.49 -8.87 -29.79
C GLU A 240 -6.49 -7.59 -28.96
N ALA A 241 -7.09 -7.64 -27.75
CA ALA A 241 -7.31 -6.46 -26.95
C ALA A 241 -7.33 -6.75 -25.45
N LEU A 242 -6.93 -5.74 -24.68
CA LEU A 242 -7.17 -5.67 -23.24
C LEU A 242 -8.24 -4.62 -22.96
N HIS A 243 -9.37 -5.06 -22.36
CA HIS A 243 -10.46 -4.18 -21.97
C HIS A 243 -10.25 -3.69 -20.53
N LEU A 244 -10.03 -2.40 -20.36
CA LEU A 244 -9.85 -1.73 -19.07
C LEU A 244 -11.09 -0.94 -18.68
N TRP A 245 -11.36 -0.86 -17.39
CA TRP A 245 -12.50 -0.11 -16.84
C TRP A 245 -12.25 1.39 -16.81
N GLY A 246 -13.32 2.16 -17.00
CA GLY A 246 -13.33 3.61 -16.95
C GLY A 246 -12.87 4.28 -18.24
N SER A 247 -12.54 5.56 -18.14
CA SER A 247 -12.14 6.40 -19.29
C SER A 247 -10.61 6.48 -19.49
N GLY A 248 -9.82 5.99 -18.54
CA GLY A 248 -8.37 6.19 -18.54
C GLY A 248 -7.91 7.61 -18.17
N LYS A 249 -8.84 8.56 -17.99
CA LYS A 249 -8.54 9.98 -17.70
C LYS A 249 -8.06 10.28 -16.27
N PRO A 250 -8.50 9.54 -15.22
CA PRO A 250 -8.07 9.85 -13.85
C PRO A 250 -6.55 9.88 -13.70
N LEU A 251 -6.09 10.87 -12.92
CA LEU A 251 -4.68 11.09 -12.62
C LEU A 251 -4.31 10.40 -11.31
N ARG A 252 -3.20 9.69 -11.29
CA ARG A 252 -2.67 9.00 -10.11
C ARG A 252 -1.18 9.20 -9.96
N GLU A 253 -0.78 9.19 -8.73
CA GLU A 253 0.60 9.16 -8.29
C GLU A 253 0.94 7.74 -7.83
N PHE A 254 2.15 7.25 -8.15
CA PHE A 254 2.64 5.93 -7.76
C PHE A 254 4.01 6.04 -7.12
N LEU A 255 4.22 5.26 -6.05
CA LEU A 255 5.49 5.20 -5.34
C LEU A 255 5.96 3.75 -5.19
N TRP A 256 7.23 3.51 -5.48
CA TRP A 256 7.88 2.22 -5.30
C TRP A 256 7.91 1.80 -3.83
N SER A 257 7.60 0.55 -3.53
CA SER A 257 7.45 0.07 -2.15
C SER A 257 8.74 0.14 -1.33
N GLU A 258 9.90 -0.02 -1.97
CA GLU A 258 11.20 0.13 -1.29
C GLU A 258 11.50 1.61 -0.96
N ASP A 259 11.09 2.56 -1.80
CA ASP A 259 11.15 3.99 -1.48
C ASP A 259 10.21 4.34 -0.32
N MET A 260 8.99 3.77 -0.31
CA MET A 260 8.09 3.93 0.86
C MET A 260 8.70 3.37 2.14
N ALA A 261 9.37 2.21 2.05
CA ALA A 261 10.07 1.62 3.17
C ALA A 261 11.20 2.52 3.66
N ASP A 262 11.98 3.06 2.73
CA ASP A 262 13.09 3.98 3.03
C ASP A 262 12.58 5.26 3.69
N ALA A 263 11.49 5.85 3.20
CA ALA A 263 10.83 7.00 3.81
C ALA A 263 10.36 6.69 5.24
N THR A 264 9.72 5.53 5.44
CA THR A 264 9.22 5.10 6.76
C THR A 264 10.36 4.96 7.78
N VAL A 265 11.45 4.31 7.36
CA VAL A 265 12.64 4.15 8.22
C VAL A 265 13.35 5.48 8.44
N HIS A 266 13.41 6.36 7.41
CA HIS A 266 13.93 7.73 7.56
C HIS A 266 13.14 8.50 8.63
N VAL A 267 11.80 8.48 8.56
CA VAL A 267 10.94 9.15 9.56
C VAL A 267 11.14 8.53 10.94
N MET A 268 11.23 7.21 11.06
CA MET A 268 11.48 6.53 12.34
C MET A 268 12.78 7.00 13.00
N LEU A 269 13.84 7.16 12.21
CA LEU A 269 15.18 7.42 12.74
C LEU A 269 15.52 8.91 12.90
N ASN A 270 14.95 9.79 12.07
CA ASN A 270 15.42 11.16 11.92
C ASN A 270 14.38 12.24 12.22
N VAL A 271 13.09 11.87 12.38
CA VAL A 271 12.02 12.85 12.55
C VAL A 271 11.35 12.67 13.90
N GLY A 272 11.36 13.71 14.75
CA GLY A 272 10.65 13.74 16.02
C GLY A 272 9.33 14.50 15.94
N PHE A 273 8.36 14.12 16.81
CA PHE A 273 7.08 14.84 16.87
C PHE A 273 7.23 16.32 17.21
N ASP A 274 8.18 16.67 18.09
CA ASP A 274 8.46 18.07 18.45
C ASP A 274 8.86 18.92 17.23
N GLN A 275 9.57 18.33 16.27
CA GLN A 275 9.93 19.00 15.03
C GLN A 275 8.70 19.26 14.13
N LEU A 276 7.70 18.35 14.18
CA LEU A 276 6.49 18.43 13.37
C LEU A 276 5.42 19.35 13.94
N LYS A 277 5.32 19.45 15.27
CA LYS A 277 4.33 20.32 15.93
C LYS A 277 4.68 21.80 15.83
N GLY A 278 5.96 22.13 15.67
CA GLY A 278 6.44 23.51 15.68
C GLY A 278 6.09 24.26 16.98
N ASP A 279 5.95 25.58 16.88
CA ASP A 279 5.64 26.46 18.02
C ASP A 279 4.14 26.77 18.14
N SER A 280 3.27 26.04 17.42
CA SER A 280 1.83 26.28 17.44
C SER A 280 1.20 25.89 18.78
N THR A 281 0.33 26.74 19.31
CA THR A 281 -0.49 26.42 20.49
C THR A 281 -1.62 25.44 20.17
N GLU A 282 -2.08 25.40 18.93
CA GLU A 282 -3.06 24.44 18.42
C GLU A 282 -2.38 23.50 17.44
N VAL A 283 -1.95 22.34 17.94
CA VAL A 283 -1.20 21.34 17.17
C VAL A 283 -2.14 20.50 16.34
N ARG A 284 -1.97 20.56 15.03
CA ARG A 284 -2.74 19.78 14.05
C ARG A 284 -1.86 19.32 12.89
N ASN A 285 -2.28 18.26 12.21
CA ASN A 285 -1.72 17.84 10.93
C ASN A 285 -0.21 17.55 10.98
N CYS A 286 0.23 16.92 12.08
CA CYS A 286 1.62 16.51 12.27
C CYS A 286 2.01 15.25 11.48
N HIS A 287 1.09 14.67 10.71
CA HIS A 287 1.37 13.58 9.80
C HIS A 287 2.14 14.06 8.56
N ILE A 288 2.70 13.12 7.81
CA ILE A 288 3.60 13.39 6.70
C ILE A 288 3.11 12.66 5.45
N ASN A 289 2.87 13.37 4.37
CA ASN A 289 2.61 12.78 3.06
C ASN A 289 3.88 12.14 2.51
N ILE A 290 3.76 10.91 2.00
CA ILE A 290 4.85 10.20 1.34
C ILE A 290 4.42 9.88 -0.10
N GLY A 291 5.14 10.45 -1.05
CA GLY A 291 4.85 10.32 -2.48
C GLY A 291 6.03 10.78 -3.33
N THR A 292 5.79 10.88 -4.62
CA THR A 292 6.77 11.37 -5.62
C THR A 292 6.53 12.83 -6.02
N GLY A 293 5.31 13.34 -5.77
CA GLY A 293 4.87 14.63 -6.28
C GLY A 293 4.64 14.64 -7.80
N LYS A 294 4.58 13.46 -8.45
CA LYS A 294 4.39 13.30 -9.90
C LYS A 294 3.16 12.45 -10.18
N GLU A 295 2.36 12.88 -11.13
CA GLU A 295 1.15 12.17 -11.53
C GLU A 295 1.11 11.88 -13.03
N LEU A 296 0.36 10.86 -13.42
CA LEU A 296 0.05 10.54 -14.80
C LEU A 296 -1.38 10.03 -14.92
N THR A 297 -1.95 10.06 -16.11
CA THR A 297 -3.27 9.44 -16.34
C THR A 297 -3.17 7.91 -16.31
N ILE A 298 -4.29 7.25 -15.98
CA ILE A 298 -4.36 5.79 -16.06
C ILE A 298 -4.11 5.30 -17.50
N ALA A 299 -4.48 6.09 -18.52
CA ALA A 299 -4.16 5.78 -19.91
C ALA A 299 -2.64 5.81 -20.17
N GLN A 300 -1.93 6.82 -19.68
CA GLN A 300 -0.47 6.88 -19.80
C GLN A 300 0.22 5.72 -19.05
N LEU A 301 -0.30 5.35 -17.87
CA LEU A 301 0.16 4.17 -17.16
C LEU A 301 -0.04 2.89 -17.99
N ALA A 302 -1.21 2.75 -18.62
CA ALA A 302 -1.53 1.58 -19.44
C ALA A 302 -0.58 1.45 -20.64
N GLU A 303 -0.27 2.54 -21.35
CA GLU A 303 0.72 2.51 -22.43
C GLU A 303 2.12 2.16 -21.92
N MET A 304 2.55 2.73 -20.79
CA MET A 304 3.85 2.40 -20.15
C MET A 304 3.96 0.90 -19.80
N VAL A 305 2.91 0.34 -19.21
CA VAL A 305 2.88 -1.10 -18.87
C VAL A 305 2.85 -1.94 -20.14
N LYS A 306 2.08 -1.54 -21.17
CA LYS A 306 2.01 -2.20 -22.48
C LYS A 306 3.38 -2.29 -23.14
N GLU A 307 4.13 -1.18 -23.18
CA GLU A 307 5.48 -1.12 -23.73
C GLU A 307 6.43 -2.02 -22.92
N THR A 308 6.38 -1.93 -21.58
CA THR A 308 7.25 -2.73 -20.71
C THR A 308 6.99 -4.22 -20.85
N VAL A 309 5.73 -4.63 -20.89
CA VAL A 309 5.33 -6.04 -21.06
C VAL A 309 5.62 -6.51 -22.50
N GLY A 310 5.57 -5.64 -23.49
CA GLY A 310 5.66 -5.96 -24.93
C GLY A 310 4.35 -6.62 -25.44
N PHE A 311 3.21 -6.09 -25.04
CA PHE A 311 1.90 -6.47 -25.56
C PHE A 311 1.59 -5.70 -26.84
N GLU A 312 1.31 -6.39 -27.93
CA GLU A 312 1.11 -5.78 -29.26
C GLU A 312 -0.36 -5.53 -29.60
N GLY A 313 -1.29 -6.07 -28.80
CA GLY A 313 -2.74 -5.86 -28.98
C GLY A 313 -3.19 -4.45 -28.60
N ARG A 314 -4.50 -4.20 -28.73
CA ARG A 314 -5.11 -2.91 -28.42
C ARG A 314 -5.47 -2.78 -26.95
N ILE A 315 -5.49 -1.54 -26.44
CA ILE A 315 -6.12 -1.19 -25.16
C ILE A 315 -7.49 -0.58 -25.49
N GLU A 316 -8.54 -1.13 -24.91
CA GLU A 316 -9.91 -0.66 -25.09
C GLU A 316 -10.51 -0.25 -23.73
N TRP A 317 -11.16 0.91 -23.70
CA TRP A 317 -11.71 1.48 -22.46
C TRP A 317 -13.21 1.25 -22.38
N ASN A 318 -13.67 0.67 -21.27
CA ASN A 318 -15.09 0.53 -20.97
C ASN A 318 -15.57 1.70 -20.11
N ALA A 319 -16.03 2.76 -20.76
CA ALA A 319 -16.52 3.98 -20.11
C ALA A 319 -17.87 3.80 -19.37
N GLU A 320 -18.55 2.66 -19.49
CA GLU A 320 -19.74 2.34 -18.70
C GLU A 320 -19.38 1.99 -17.24
N LYS A 321 -18.14 1.59 -17.01
CA LYS A 321 -17.61 1.38 -15.66
C LYS A 321 -17.15 2.70 -15.07
N PRO A 322 -17.40 2.94 -13.75
CA PRO A 322 -17.09 4.22 -13.15
C PRO A 322 -15.58 4.48 -13.08
N ASP A 323 -15.21 5.72 -13.34
CA ASP A 323 -13.90 6.23 -12.93
C ASP A 323 -13.88 6.40 -11.39
N GLY A 324 -12.73 6.21 -10.79
CA GLY A 324 -12.50 6.61 -9.39
C GLY A 324 -12.36 8.14 -9.26
N THR A 325 -11.86 8.62 -8.11
CA THR A 325 -11.52 10.04 -7.91
C THR A 325 -10.69 10.54 -9.09
N MET A 326 -11.05 11.70 -9.68
CA MET A 326 -10.41 12.18 -10.92
C MET A 326 -8.94 12.55 -10.74
N ARG A 327 -8.56 13.09 -9.57
CA ARG A 327 -7.17 13.49 -9.30
C ARG A 327 -6.81 13.24 -7.85
N LYS A 328 -5.59 12.73 -7.61
CA LYS A 328 -5.06 12.50 -6.27
C LYS A 328 -3.53 12.57 -6.29
N LEU A 329 -3.02 13.77 -6.09
CA LEU A 329 -1.59 14.09 -6.02
C LEU A 329 -1.26 14.64 -4.63
N CYS A 330 -0.24 14.11 -3.98
CA CYS A 330 0.22 14.60 -2.69
C CYS A 330 1.16 15.79 -2.83
N ASP A 331 1.03 16.76 -1.93
CA ASP A 331 2.12 17.68 -1.66
C ASP A 331 3.17 16.96 -0.81
N VAL A 332 4.38 16.88 -1.33
CA VAL A 332 5.52 16.19 -0.70
C VAL A 332 6.56 17.15 -0.12
N SER A 333 6.25 18.44 -0.07
CA SER A 333 7.17 19.48 0.39
C SER A 333 7.64 19.24 1.83
N LYS A 334 6.76 18.72 2.69
CA LYS A 334 7.10 18.41 4.10
C LYS A 334 8.16 17.33 4.18
N ILE A 335 7.98 16.18 3.55
CA ILE A 335 8.96 15.10 3.60
C ILE A 335 10.29 15.49 2.93
N HIS A 336 10.24 16.28 1.86
CA HIS A 336 11.43 16.84 1.23
C HIS A 336 12.19 17.77 2.17
N SER A 337 11.50 18.65 2.91
CA SER A 337 12.14 19.51 3.91
C SER A 337 12.74 18.75 5.08
N LEU A 338 12.28 17.51 5.33
CA LEU A 338 12.83 16.59 6.31
C LEU A 338 14.00 15.75 5.74
N GLY A 339 14.43 16.03 4.53
CA GLY A 339 15.66 15.47 3.92
C GLY A 339 15.47 14.13 3.19
N TRP A 340 14.23 13.72 2.88
CA TRP A 340 13.98 12.50 2.12
C TRP A 340 13.38 12.79 0.74
N HIS A 341 13.84 12.05 -0.27
CA HIS A 341 13.33 12.05 -1.63
C HIS A 341 13.24 10.61 -2.16
N HIS A 342 12.24 10.33 -3.01
CA HIS A 342 12.18 9.05 -3.72
C HIS A 342 13.36 8.89 -4.68
N THR A 343 13.71 7.66 -4.99
CA THR A 343 14.86 7.33 -5.84
C THR A 343 14.48 6.60 -7.13
N VAL A 344 13.32 5.93 -7.14
CA VAL A 344 12.86 5.12 -8.28
C VAL A 344 11.77 5.88 -9.05
N GLU A 345 12.07 6.21 -10.30
CA GLU A 345 11.07 6.76 -11.21
C GLU A 345 10.10 5.68 -11.69
N LEU A 346 8.84 6.06 -11.97
CA LEU A 346 7.78 5.09 -12.26
C LEU A 346 8.12 4.17 -13.44
N ALA A 347 8.70 4.71 -14.52
CA ALA A 347 9.04 3.92 -15.70
C ALA A 347 10.07 2.80 -15.39
N ASP A 348 11.03 3.09 -14.53
CA ASP A 348 12.03 2.10 -14.11
C ASP A 348 11.43 1.13 -13.11
N GLY A 349 10.61 1.61 -12.18
CA GLY A 349 9.89 0.78 -11.23
C GLY A 349 8.94 -0.23 -11.89
N VAL A 350 8.25 0.15 -12.98
CA VAL A 350 7.39 -0.77 -13.74
C VAL A 350 8.20 -1.88 -14.40
N LYS A 351 9.38 -1.57 -14.97
CA LYS A 351 10.31 -2.58 -15.52
C LYS A 351 10.79 -3.53 -14.42
N MET A 352 11.27 -2.98 -13.30
CA MET A 352 11.72 -3.77 -12.14
C MET A 352 10.61 -4.67 -11.60
N LEU A 353 9.36 -4.18 -11.54
CA LEU A 353 8.21 -4.96 -11.13
C LEU A 353 7.92 -6.10 -12.09
N TYR A 354 7.99 -5.84 -13.39
CA TYR A 354 7.75 -6.88 -14.41
C TYR A 354 8.85 -7.94 -14.39
N ASP A 355 10.11 -7.56 -14.26
CA ASP A 355 11.22 -8.50 -14.09
C ASP A 355 11.04 -9.36 -12.83
N TRP A 356 10.66 -8.73 -11.72
CA TRP A 356 10.34 -9.48 -10.50
C TRP A 356 9.16 -10.44 -10.72
N TYR A 357 8.09 -9.98 -11.39
CA TYR A 357 6.91 -10.80 -11.67
C TYR A 357 7.24 -12.06 -12.48
N LEU A 358 8.11 -11.93 -13.49
CA LEU A 358 8.54 -13.05 -14.33
C LEU A 358 9.37 -14.10 -13.56
N ASN A 359 10.18 -13.66 -12.58
CA ASN A 359 11.14 -14.47 -11.85
C ASN A 359 10.65 -14.95 -10.48
N ALA A 360 9.55 -14.43 -9.96
CA ALA A 360 9.03 -14.81 -8.65
C ALA A 360 8.38 -16.21 -8.70
N GLU A 361 8.84 -17.13 -7.86
CA GLU A 361 8.27 -18.48 -7.76
C GLU A 361 6.81 -18.48 -7.32
N ARG A 362 6.41 -17.57 -6.44
CA ARG A 362 5.03 -17.24 -6.08
C ARG A 362 4.92 -15.74 -5.78
N PRO A 363 4.28 -14.93 -6.64
CA PRO A 363 3.82 -13.61 -6.21
C PRO A 363 2.84 -13.84 -5.05
N ALA A 364 3.01 -13.08 -3.96
CA ALA A 364 2.21 -13.28 -2.77
C ALA A 364 0.70 -13.28 -3.09
N SER A 365 0.07 -14.43 -2.95
CA SER A 365 -1.39 -14.52 -2.81
C SER A 365 -1.71 -14.19 -1.36
N ARG A 366 -2.38 -13.10 -1.13
CA ARG A 366 -3.03 -12.80 0.15
C ARG A 366 -4.46 -13.26 0.15
#